data_9f3467d0c0da0c948b598836197d7ebe
#
_entry.id   9f3467d0c0da0c948b598836197d7ebe
#
_cell.length_a   1.000
_cell.length_b   1.000
_cell.length_c   1.000
_cell.angle_alpha   90.00
_cell.angle_beta   90.00
_cell.angle_gamma   90.00
#
_symmetry.space_group_name_H-M   'P 1'
#
loop_
_entity.id
_entity.type
_entity.pdbx_description
1 polymer ?
#
loop_
_entity_poly.entity_id
_entity_poly.type
_entity_poly.pdbx_seq_one_letter_code
_entity_poly.pdbx_strand_id
1 'polypeptide(L)'
;MEYKEFLVLTALEQAEGYALTQRELAEKTKMSVGSVNAVVAAATEKGWMSDGALAAAGLSALEPYRVKRAVFIAAGFGSRLVPITLNTPKPLVRVRGTRIIDTLLDAVQRAGIEDVYIVRGYYGEQFDQLLYKYPNIKFIENPMYNEANNISSLMAARYQLQGAYVIESDLLLSNPELIQRYQYHSNYLAIPMERSDDWCFDVDKKGVIERVRVGGDGGVWQMVGISYWTPEDGHRLVGDIEKTIAMPGGKERYWDEVPLTYCAGHYDVHVRECRQEDIVEIDTFKDLQRLDSAYAG
;
A
#
# COMPACT_ATOMS: atom_id res chain seq x y z
N MET A 1 -10.59 20.34 -0.23
CA MET A 1 -11.56 19.46 -0.96
C MET A 1 -12.23 18.55 0.06
N GLU A 2 -13.53 18.32 -0.03
CA GLU A 2 -14.23 17.33 0.79
C GLU A 2 -13.99 15.91 0.27
N TYR A 3 -14.08 14.90 1.14
CA TYR A 3 -13.82 13.51 0.76
C TYR A 3 -14.72 13.00 -0.38
N LYS A 4 -16.02 13.39 -0.38
CA LYS A 4 -16.94 13.01 -1.46
C LYS A 4 -16.56 13.62 -2.82
N GLU A 5 -16.06 14.85 -2.80
CA GLU A 5 -15.54 15.52 -4.02
C GLU A 5 -14.29 14.80 -4.53
N PHE A 6 -13.37 14.45 -3.63
CA PHE A 6 -12.19 13.67 -3.95
C PHE A 6 -12.56 12.34 -4.64
N LEU A 7 -13.52 11.59 -4.10
CA LEU A 7 -13.98 10.32 -4.69
C LEU A 7 -14.52 10.49 -6.11
N VAL A 8 -15.32 11.53 -6.36
CA VAL A 8 -15.87 11.78 -7.70
C VAL A 8 -14.77 12.21 -8.69
N LEU A 9 -13.89 13.12 -8.27
CA LEU A 9 -12.82 13.61 -9.17
C LEU A 9 -11.80 12.52 -9.47
N THR A 10 -11.45 11.65 -8.53
CA THR A 10 -10.56 10.52 -8.79
C THR A 10 -11.20 9.46 -9.68
N ALA A 11 -12.50 9.20 -9.55
CA ALA A 11 -13.22 8.31 -10.46
C ALA A 11 -13.25 8.85 -11.89
N LEU A 12 -13.38 10.16 -12.07
CA LEU A 12 -13.31 10.82 -13.38
C LEU A 12 -11.88 10.82 -13.96
N GLU A 13 -10.87 11.02 -13.12
CA GLU A 13 -9.47 10.97 -13.55
C GLU A 13 -9.11 9.56 -14.07
N GLN A 14 -9.52 8.51 -13.35
CA GLN A 14 -9.34 7.11 -13.76
C GLN A 14 -10.08 6.75 -15.07
N ALA A 15 -11.10 7.51 -15.43
CA ALA A 15 -11.82 7.30 -16.69
C ALA A 15 -11.07 7.85 -17.91
N GLU A 16 -9.88 8.43 -17.73
CA GLU A 16 -8.98 8.88 -18.81
C GLU A 16 -9.64 9.78 -19.86
N GLY A 17 -10.52 10.68 -19.42
CA GLY A 17 -11.26 11.61 -20.28
C GLY A 17 -12.60 11.10 -20.81
N TYR A 18 -12.99 9.87 -20.49
CA TYR A 18 -14.35 9.39 -20.75
C TYR A 18 -15.33 10.02 -19.76
N ALA A 19 -16.45 10.54 -20.27
CA ALA A 19 -17.53 11.02 -19.42
C ALA A 19 -18.22 9.84 -18.73
N LEU A 20 -18.28 9.87 -17.40
CA LEU A 20 -19.03 8.91 -16.61
C LEU A 20 -20.43 9.41 -16.32
N THR A 21 -21.42 8.53 -16.44
CA THR A 21 -22.78 8.82 -16.00
C THR A 21 -22.84 8.92 -14.47
N GLN A 22 -23.85 9.59 -13.93
CA GLN A 22 -24.05 9.69 -12.47
C GLN A 22 -24.26 8.33 -11.80
N ARG A 23 -24.78 7.33 -12.52
CA ARG A 23 -24.94 5.96 -12.02
C ARG A 23 -23.59 5.25 -11.94
N GLU A 24 -22.75 5.37 -12.94
CA GLU A 24 -21.39 4.81 -12.93
C GLU A 24 -20.53 5.47 -11.85
N LEU A 25 -20.65 6.79 -11.66
CA LEU A 25 -20.00 7.48 -10.55
C LEU A 25 -20.50 6.98 -9.18
N ALA A 26 -21.82 6.76 -9.04
CA ALA A 26 -22.41 6.25 -7.81
C ALA A 26 -21.89 4.83 -7.49
N GLU A 27 -21.78 3.96 -8.50
CA GLU A 27 -21.22 2.62 -8.36
C GLU A 27 -19.73 2.66 -7.97
N LYS A 28 -18.91 3.43 -8.71
CA LYS A 28 -17.46 3.56 -8.45
C LYS A 28 -17.15 4.17 -7.08
N THR A 29 -17.94 5.15 -6.64
CA THR A 29 -17.71 5.87 -5.37
C THR A 29 -18.43 5.24 -4.18
N LYS A 30 -19.26 4.21 -4.41
CA LYS A 30 -20.16 3.60 -3.39
C LYS A 30 -21.09 4.64 -2.73
N MET A 31 -21.43 5.73 -3.45
CA MET A 31 -22.35 6.79 -2.99
C MET A 31 -23.75 6.64 -3.61
N SER A 32 -24.75 7.25 -2.96
CA SER A 32 -26.07 7.37 -3.59
C SER A 32 -26.01 8.33 -4.80
N VAL A 33 -26.86 8.09 -5.81
CA VAL A 33 -26.97 8.95 -6.99
C VAL A 33 -27.27 10.41 -6.60
N GLY A 34 -28.12 10.62 -5.57
CA GLY A 34 -28.40 11.96 -5.05
C GLY A 34 -27.17 12.67 -4.48
N SER A 35 -26.28 11.92 -3.75
CA SER A 35 -25.02 12.47 -3.26
C SER A 35 -24.06 12.81 -4.42
N VAL A 36 -23.98 11.94 -5.43
CA VAL A 36 -23.18 12.18 -6.63
C VAL A 36 -23.66 13.44 -7.36
N ASN A 37 -24.98 13.61 -7.56
CA ASN A 37 -25.54 14.78 -8.21
C ASN A 37 -25.16 16.08 -7.50
N ALA A 38 -25.24 16.10 -6.17
CA ALA A 38 -24.86 17.27 -5.38
C ALA A 38 -23.35 17.59 -5.54
N VAL A 39 -22.50 16.57 -5.53
CA VAL A 39 -21.05 16.74 -5.70
C VAL A 39 -20.71 17.20 -7.12
N VAL A 40 -21.32 16.60 -8.15
CA VAL A 40 -21.13 16.99 -9.55
C VAL A 40 -21.53 18.44 -9.77
N ALA A 41 -22.68 18.88 -9.24
CA ALA A 41 -23.12 20.28 -9.32
C ALA A 41 -22.10 21.23 -8.67
N ALA A 42 -21.66 20.93 -7.44
CA ALA A 42 -20.65 21.73 -6.74
C ALA A 42 -19.30 21.75 -7.45
N ALA A 43 -18.85 20.61 -7.99
CA ALA A 43 -17.60 20.52 -8.74
C ALA A 43 -17.66 21.29 -10.07
N THR A 44 -18.83 21.30 -10.72
CA THR A 44 -19.06 22.10 -11.94
C THR A 44 -19.04 23.59 -11.63
N GLU A 45 -19.69 24.02 -10.55
CA GLU A 45 -19.69 25.42 -10.09
C GLU A 45 -18.25 25.90 -9.76
N LYS A 46 -17.42 25.03 -9.17
CA LYS A 46 -15.99 25.30 -8.88
C LYS A 46 -15.09 25.25 -10.13
N GLY A 47 -15.65 24.93 -11.30
CA GLY A 47 -14.89 24.75 -12.56
C GLY A 47 -13.97 23.50 -12.55
N TRP A 48 -14.18 22.56 -11.64
CA TRP A 48 -13.42 21.31 -11.58
C TRP A 48 -13.89 20.27 -12.60
N MET A 49 -15.13 20.47 -13.11
CA MET A 49 -15.72 19.64 -14.15
C MET A 49 -16.29 20.53 -15.26
N SER A 50 -16.22 20.04 -16.51
CA SER A 50 -16.86 20.63 -17.69
C SER A 50 -17.34 19.50 -18.60
N ASP A 51 -18.58 19.63 -19.11
CA ASP A 51 -19.19 18.66 -20.03
C ASP A 51 -19.16 17.19 -19.54
N GLY A 52 -19.30 17.02 -18.21
CA GLY A 52 -19.29 15.70 -17.57
C GLY A 52 -17.90 15.07 -17.40
N ALA A 53 -16.83 15.76 -17.79
CA ALA A 53 -15.46 15.31 -17.65
C ALA A 53 -14.67 16.15 -16.63
N LEU A 54 -13.52 15.63 -16.19
CA LEU A 54 -12.60 16.33 -15.30
C LEU A 54 -11.88 17.47 -16.05
N ALA A 55 -12.00 18.69 -15.53
CA ALA A 55 -11.31 19.87 -16.06
C ALA A 55 -9.88 20.02 -15.50
N ALA A 56 -9.06 20.85 -16.13
CA ALA A 56 -7.69 21.15 -15.65
C ALA A 56 -7.66 21.68 -14.21
N ALA A 57 -8.65 22.50 -13.81
CA ALA A 57 -8.79 22.98 -12.44
C ALA A 57 -9.10 21.83 -11.45
N GLY A 58 -9.85 20.82 -11.88
CA GLY A 58 -10.12 19.61 -11.08
C GLY A 58 -8.88 18.76 -10.89
N LEU A 59 -8.05 18.57 -11.92
CA LEU A 59 -6.73 17.93 -11.80
C LEU A 59 -5.82 18.69 -10.83
N SER A 60 -5.79 20.02 -10.93
CA SER A 60 -5.02 20.86 -9.98
C SER A 60 -5.53 20.73 -8.54
N ALA A 61 -6.84 20.56 -8.35
CA ALA A 61 -7.44 20.36 -7.04
C ALA A 61 -7.11 18.99 -6.44
N LEU A 62 -6.82 17.97 -7.25
CA LEU A 62 -6.34 16.64 -6.82
C LEU A 62 -4.84 16.62 -6.46
N GLU A 63 -4.04 17.57 -6.95
CA GLU A 63 -2.57 17.54 -6.79
C GLU A 63 -2.08 17.46 -5.33
N PRO A 64 -2.71 18.09 -4.32
CA PRO A 64 -2.33 17.92 -2.92
C PRO A 64 -2.45 16.47 -2.40
N TYR A 65 -3.27 15.65 -3.05
CA TYR A 65 -3.55 14.26 -2.70
C TYR A 65 -2.73 13.26 -3.53
N ARG A 66 -1.86 13.76 -4.42
CA ARG A 66 -0.99 12.91 -5.25
C ARG A 66 0.00 12.14 -4.38
N VAL A 67 0.05 10.84 -4.58
CA VAL A 67 1.08 9.99 -3.98
C VAL A 67 2.44 10.36 -4.58
N LYS A 68 3.41 10.65 -3.73
CA LYS A 68 4.74 11.13 -4.15
C LYS A 68 5.75 9.99 -4.30
N ARG A 69 5.63 8.94 -3.47
CA ARG A 69 6.66 7.90 -3.33
C ARG A 69 6.05 6.52 -3.11
N ALA A 70 6.87 5.51 -3.39
CA ALA A 70 6.64 4.14 -2.93
C ALA A 70 7.92 3.63 -2.25
N VAL A 71 7.78 3.09 -1.04
CA VAL A 71 8.85 2.50 -0.24
C VAL A 71 8.57 1.01 -0.09
N PHE A 72 9.44 0.18 -0.63
CA PHE A 72 9.35 -1.28 -0.56
C PHE A 72 10.21 -1.80 0.59
N ILE A 73 9.63 -2.62 1.45
CA ILE A 73 10.35 -3.32 2.51
C ILE A 73 10.80 -4.67 1.97
N ALA A 74 12.09 -4.83 1.73
CA ALA A 74 12.65 -5.98 1.02
C ALA A 74 13.95 -6.53 1.67
N ALA A 75 14.25 -6.16 2.91
CA ALA A 75 15.54 -6.47 3.54
C ALA A 75 15.61 -7.85 4.21
N GLY A 76 14.48 -8.54 4.41
CA GLY A 76 14.38 -9.77 5.19
C GLY A 76 14.96 -11.02 4.51
N PHE A 77 15.26 -12.04 5.31
CA PHE A 77 15.81 -13.33 4.86
C PHE A 77 14.83 -14.20 4.05
N GLY A 78 13.51 -14.07 4.29
CA GLY A 78 12.52 -14.96 3.69
C GLY A 78 12.67 -16.43 4.09
N SER A 79 13.05 -16.72 5.33
CA SER A 79 13.41 -18.07 5.83
C SER A 79 12.32 -19.12 5.64
N ARG A 80 11.05 -18.72 5.57
CA ARG A 80 9.90 -19.62 5.35
C ARG A 80 9.80 -20.15 3.90
N LEU A 81 10.58 -19.57 2.95
CA LEU A 81 10.68 -20.02 1.56
C LEU A 81 11.93 -20.87 1.26
N VAL A 82 12.69 -21.28 2.27
CA VAL A 82 13.81 -22.23 2.09
C VAL A 82 13.28 -23.51 1.43
N PRO A 83 13.98 -24.07 0.41
CA PRO A 83 15.38 -23.78 0.04
C PRO A 83 15.60 -22.64 -0.98
N ILE A 84 14.57 -22.07 -1.55
CA ILE A 84 14.70 -21.08 -2.64
C ILE A 84 15.44 -19.82 -2.16
N THR A 85 15.12 -19.36 -0.95
CA THR A 85 15.71 -18.13 -0.39
C THR A 85 17.12 -18.31 0.18
N LEU A 86 17.72 -19.50 0.07
CA LEU A 86 19.14 -19.67 0.42
C LEU A 86 20.07 -18.87 -0.49
N ASN A 87 19.65 -18.56 -1.70
CA ASN A 87 20.47 -17.85 -2.68
C ASN A 87 19.70 -16.76 -3.48
N THR A 88 18.42 -16.53 -3.18
CA THR A 88 17.59 -15.55 -3.89
C THR A 88 16.71 -14.82 -2.89
N PRO A 89 16.78 -13.48 -2.77
CA PRO A 89 15.83 -12.71 -1.95
C PRO A 89 14.38 -13.02 -2.30
N LYS A 90 13.51 -13.16 -1.30
CA LYS A 90 12.09 -13.48 -1.47
C LYS A 90 11.38 -12.63 -2.54
N PRO A 91 11.56 -11.29 -2.59
CA PRO A 91 10.92 -10.46 -3.61
C PRO A 91 11.35 -10.74 -5.05
N LEU A 92 12.54 -11.32 -5.24
CA LEU A 92 13.10 -11.66 -6.55
C LEU A 92 12.74 -13.08 -7.02
N VAL A 93 12.12 -13.88 -6.16
CA VAL A 93 11.59 -15.20 -6.52
C VAL A 93 10.56 -15.04 -7.64
N ARG A 94 10.57 -15.97 -8.61
CA ARG A 94 9.65 -15.91 -9.75
C ARG A 94 8.45 -16.82 -9.53
N VAL A 95 7.29 -16.31 -9.88
CA VAL A 95 6.05 -17.08 -9.99
C VAL A 95 5.61 -17.02 -11.44
N ARG A 96 5.52 -18.19 -12.09
CA ARG A 96 5.18 -18.30 -13.52
C ARG A 96 6.07 -17.39 -14.41
N GLY A 97 7.36 -17.30 -14.06
CA GLY A 97 8.32 -16.50 -14.80
C GLY A 97 8.43 -15.02 -14.42
N THR A 98 7.50 -14.46 -13.65
CA THR A 98 7.50 -13.06 -13.19
C THR A 98 7.99 -12.97 -11.74
N ARG A 99 8.91 -12.06 -11.43
CA ARG A 99 9.33 -11.84 -10.04
C ARG A 99 8.15 -11.29 -9.22
N ILE A 100 8.05 -11.71 -7.96
CA ILE A 100 7.00 -11.23 -7.04
C ILE A 100 6.94 -9.71 -7.06
N ILE A 101 8.06 -9.05 -6.83
CA ILE A 101 8.17 -7.59 -6.75
C ILE A 101 7.80 -6.88 -8.07
N ASP A 102 7.96 -7.53 -9.23
CA ASP A 102 7.66 -6.91 -10.54
C ASP A 102 6.18 -6.53 -10.65
N THR A 103 5.27 -7.33 -10.08
CA THR A 103 3.83 -7.04 -10.13
C THR A 103 3.48 -5.75 -9.39
N LEU A 104 4.15 -5.49 -8.28
CA LEU A 104 3.99 -4.29 -7.47
C LEU A 104 4.66 -3.07 -8.13
N LEU A 105 5.88 -3.24 -8.66
CA LEU A 105 6.61 -2.17 -9.34
C LEU A 105 5.89 -1.72 -10.62
N ASP A 106 5.34 -2.64 -11.41
CA ASP A 106 4.54 -2.32 -12.60
C ASP A 106 3.28 -1.52 -12.22
N ALA A 107 2.61 -1.87 -11.11
CA ALA A 107 1.46 -1.12 -10.62
C ALA A 107 1.83 0.29 -10.13
N VAL A 108 2.95 0.44 -9.41
CA VAL A 108 3.49 1.74 -8.97
C VAL A 108 3.83 2.62 -10.17
N GLN A 109 4.47 2.05 -11.20
CA GLN A 109 4.79 2.77 -12.44
C GLN A 109 3.51 3.19 -13.19
N ARG A 110 2.51 2.30 -13.30
CA ARG A 110 1.21 2.60 -13.91
C ARG A 110 0.47 3.73 -13.18
N ALA A 111 0.56 3.80 -11.85
CA ALA A 111 -0.01 4.89 -11.06
C ALA A 111 0.74 6.23 -11.25
N GLY A 112 1.87 6.26 -11.98
CA GLY A 112 2.68 7.44 -12.23
C GLY A 112 3.47 7.91 -10.99
N ILE A 113 3.83 6.97 -10.11
CA ILE A 113 4.67 7.23 -8.93
C ILE A 113 6.12 7.03 -9.35
N GLU A 114 6.90 8.11 -9.41
CA GLU A 114 8.25 8.12 -9.96
C GLU A 114 9.35 7.90 -8.92
N ASP A 115 9.14 8.37 -7.67
CA ASP A 115 10.09 8.20 -6.58
C ASP A 115 9.89 6.83 -5.91
N VAL A 116 10.67 5.84 -6.33
CA VAL A 116 10.59 4.46 -5.84
C VAL A 116 11.83 4.11 -5.04
N TYR A 117 11.65 3.68 -3.80
CA TYR A 117 12.70 3.26 -2.89
C TYR A 117 12.53 1.79 -2.53
N ILE A 118 13.61 1.02 -2.57
CA ILE A 118 13.66 -0.36 -2.07
C ILE A 118 14.64 -0.42 -0.92
N VAL A 119 14.13 -0.76 0.27
CA VAL A 119 14.95 -1.03 1.44
C VAL A 119 15.42 -2.47 1.35
N ARG A 120 16.72 -2.66 1.19
CA ARG A 120 17.33 -3.96 0.98
C ARG A 120 18.35 -4.32 2.07
N GLY A 121 18.63 -5.59 2.23
CA GLY A 121 19.60 -6.12 3.20
C GLY A 121 20.11 -7.48 2.78
N TYR A 122 19.38 -8.55 3.01
CA TYR A 122 19.77 -9.89 2.64
C TYR A 122 19.97 -10.03 1.10
N TYR A 123 21.18 -10.38 0.68
CA TYR A 123 21.59 -10.39 -0.74
C TYR A 123 21.20 -9.11 -1.50
N GLY A 124 21.40 -7.96 -0.85
CA GLY A 124 20.95 -6.65 -1.37
C GLY A 124 21.46 -6.36 -2.78
N GLU A 125 22.67 -6.78 -3.13
CA GLU A 125 23.27 -6.62 -4.47
C GLU A 125 22.47 -7.29 -5.60
N GLN A 126 21.70 -8.33 -5.30
CA GLN A 126 20.87 -8.98 -6.31
C GLN A 126 19.71 -8.10 -6.80
N PHE A 127 19.31 -7.07 -6.03
CA PHE A 127 18.28 -6.13 -6.46
C PHE A 127 18.74 -5.22 -7.61
N ASP A 128 20.04 -5.09 -7.85
CA ASP A 128 20.58 -4.26 -8.95
C ASP A 128 20.05 -4.69 -10.33
N GLN A 129 19.69 -5.97 -10.50
CA GLN A 129 19.05 -6.46 -11.72
C GLN A 129 17.70 -5.78 -12.02
N LEU A 130 17.04 -5.18 -11.02
CA LEU A 130 15.78 -4.46 -11.22
C LEU A 130 15.98 -3.18 -12.02
N LEU A 131 17.15 -2.53 -11.93
CA LEU A 131 17.47 -1.30 -12.64
C LEU A 131 17.39 -1.43 -14.15
N TYR A 132 17.52 -2.65 -14.69
CA TYR A 132 17.36 -2.88 -16.13
C TYR A 132 15.92 -2.57 -16.61
N LYS A 133 14.91 -2.91 -15.81
CA LYS A 133 13.49 -2.65 -16.14
C LYS A 133 12.98 -1.36 -15.49
N TYR A 134 13.49 -1.02 -14.31
CA TYR A 134 13.03 0.11 -13.49
C TYR A 134 14.20 1.03 -13.12
N PRO A 135 14.71 1.85 -14.05
CA PRO A 135 15.94 2.64 -13.86
C PRO A 135 15.83 3.72 -12.78
N ASN A 136 14.61 4.10 -12.39
CA ASN A 136 14.37 5.15 -11.39
C ASN A 136 14.38 4.65 -9.94
N ILE A 137 14.56 3.33 -9.70
CA ILE A 137 14.64 2.77 -8.35
C ILE A 137 15.87 3.33 -7.63
N LYS A 138 15.67 3.70 -6.37
CA LYS A 138 16.70 4.10 -5.42
C LYS A 138 16.78 3.06 -4.31
N PHE A 139 17.98 2.56 -4.03
CA PHE A 139 18.18 1.60 -2.95
C PHE A 139 18.52 2.29 -1.64
N ILE A 140 17.95 1.78 -0.55
CA ILE A 140 18.28 2.16 0.83
C ILE A 140 18.79 0.90 1.52
N GLU A 141 20.03 0.96 2.02
CA GLU A 141 20.60 -0.16 2.77
C GLU A 141 20.05 -0.19 4.19
N ASN A 142 19.56 -1.35 4.62
CA ASN A 142 19.23 -1.59 6.02
C ASN A 142 20.40 -2.32 6.71
N PRO A 143 21.26 -1.64 7.46
CA PRO A 143 22.42 -2.27 8.11
C PRO A 143 22.02 -3.21 9.27
N MET A 144 20.78 -3.10 9.76
CA MET A 144 20.27 -3.90 10.89
C MET A 144 19.36 -5.05 10.47
N TYR A 145 19.35 -5.44 9.18
CA TYR A 145 18.42 -6.44 8.66
C TYR A 145 18.53 -7.82 9.32
N ASN A 146 19.67 -8.13 9.92
CA ASN A 146 19.96 -9.38 10.65
C ASN A 146 19.96 -9.22 12.17
N GLU A 147 19.70 -8.01 12.70
CA GLU A 147 19.71 -7.71 14.13
C GLU A 147 18.36 -7.22 14.66
N ALA A 148 17.46 -6.86 13.77
CA ALA A 148 16.17 -6.26 14.12
C ALA A 148 15.06 -6.71 13.14
N ASN A 149 13.82 -6.61 13.57
CA ASN A 149 12.67 -6.86 12.73
C ASN A 149 12.47 -5.73 11.69
N ASN A 150 11.40 -5.79 10.90
CA ASN A 150 11.12 -4.89 9.78
C ASN A 150 10.97 -3.40 10.19
N ILE A 151 10.80 -3.07 11.48
CA ILE A 151 10.91 -1.70 12.00
C ILE A 151 12.24 -1.04 11.61
N SER A 152 13.33 -1.81 11.53
CA SER A 152 14.64 -1.33 11.10
C SER A 152 14.65 -0.88 9.64
N SER A 153 13.84 -1.51 8.79
CA SER A 153 13.68 -1.10 7.40
C SER A 153 13.00 0.27 7.30
N LEU A 154 11.92 0.49 8.08
CA LEU A 154 11.27 1.80 8.12
C LEU A 154 12.18 2.85 8.79
N MET A 155 12.97 2.47 9.78
CA MET A 155 13.96 3.37 10.37
C MET A 155 14.99 3.82 9.33
N ALA A 156 15.45 2.94 8.44
CA ALA A 156 16.36 3.30 7.35
C ALA A 156 15.69 4.25 6.33
N ALA A 157 14.41 4.02 6.01
CA ALA A 157 13.66 4.79 5.01
C ALA A 157 12.81 5.93 5.59
N ARG A 158 12.89 6.24 6.87
CA ARG A 158 11.94 7.10 7.60
C ARG A 158 11.70 8.48 6.99
N TYR A 159 12.69 9.05 6.32
CA TYR A 159 12.55 10.36 5.67
C TYR A 159 11.84 10.30 4.31
N GLN A 160 11.48 9.11 3.82
CA GLN A 160 10.79 8.88 2.56
C GLN A 160 9.28 8.62 2.72
N LEU A 161 8.76 8.68 3.95
CA LEU A 161 7.39 8.24 4.27
C LEU A 161 6.30 9.30 3.98
N GLN A 162 6.67 10.55 3.73
CA GLN A 162 5.71 11.64 3.49
C GLN A 162 5.04 11.52 2.12
N GLY A 163 3.73 11.35 2.10
CA GLY A 163 2.95 11.14 0.88
C GLY A 163 3.34 9.86 0.15
N ALA A 164 3.60 8.79 0.89
CA ALA A 164 4.20 7.58 0.39
C ALA A 164 3.36 6.33 0.63
N TYR A 165 3.36 5.41 -0.34
CA TYR A 165 3.07 4.01 -0.05
C TYR A 165 4.22 3.36 0.70
N VAL A 166 3.89 2.49 1.65
CA VAL A 166 4.80 1.50 2.24
C VAL A 166 4.26 0.13 1.84
N ILE A 167 5.10 -0.67 1.19
CA ILE A 167 4.70 -1.91 0.52
C ILE A 167 5.60 -3.05 0.99
N GLU A 168 5.02 -4.11 1.52
CA GLU A 168 5.73 -5.37 1.75
C GLU A 168 5.98 -6.09 0.41
N SER A 169 7.18 -6.63 0.24
CA SER A 169 7.67 -7.05 -1.08
C SER A 169 7.43 -8.53 -1.38
N ASP A 170 6.63 -9.20 -0.57
CA ASP A 170 6.26 -10.62 -0.69
C ASP A 170 4.82 -10.83 -1.19
N LEU A 171 4.22 -9.78 -1.69
CA LEU A 171 2.87 -9.74 -2.21
C LEU A 171 2.87 -9.90 -3.74
N LEU A 172 2.12 -10.87 -4.25
CA LEU A 172 1.85 -11.03 -5.67
C LEU A 172 0.55 -10.30 -6.01
N LEU A 173 0.67 -9.17 -6.71
CA LEU A 173 -0.45 -8.30 -7.05
C LEU A 173 -1.06 -8.72 -8.38
N SER A 174 -2.35 -9.08 -8.39
CA SER A 174 -3.13 -9.41 -9.59
C SER A 174 -3.92 -8.21 -10.11
N ASN A 175 -4.36 -7.33 -9.22
CA ASN A 175 -5.13 -6.13 -9.56
C ASN A 175 -4.28 -4.86 -9.37
N PRO A 176 -3.68 -4.30 -10.43
CA PRO A 176 -2.84 -3.11 -10.32
C PRO A 176 -3.60 -1.84 -9.89
N GLU A 177 -4.93 -1.80 -10.01
CA GLU A 177 -5.77 -0.66 -9.60
C GLU A 177 -5.77 -0.44 -8.08
N LEU A 178 -5.25 -1.40 -7.30
CA LEU A 178 -5.06 -1.23 -5.86
C LEU A 178 -3.99 -0.17 -5.55
N ILE A 179 -3.04 0.08 -6.46
CA ILE A 179 -2.08 1.17 -6.35
C ILE A 179 -2.63 2.39 -7.09
N GLN A 180 -3.17 3.34 -6.34
CA GLN A 180 -3.82 4.53 -6.87
C GLN A 180 -2.89 5.74 -6.86
N ARG A 181 -3.05 6.62 -7.84
CA ARG A 181 -2.28 7.87 -7.99
C ARG A 181 -2.55 8.89 -6.89
N TYR A 182 -3.79 8.92 -6.38
CA TYR A 182 -4.25 9.88 -5.38
C TYR A 182 -4.77 9.15 -4.14
N GLN A 183 -4.49 9.67 -2.95
CA GLN A 183 -4.97 9.14 -1.69
C GLN A 183 -5.39 10.29 -0.76
N TYR A 184 -6.52 10.14 -0.09
CA TYR A 184 -7.08 11.18 0.78
C TYR A 184 -6.64 11.05 2.22
N HIS A 185 -6.68 9.83 2.78
CA HIS A 185 -6.32 9.50 4.15
C HIS A 185 -5.16 8.52 4.18
N SER A 186 -4.42 8.50 5.28
CA SER A 186 -3.56 7.36 5.61
C SER A 186 -4.42 6.11 5.71
N ASN A 187 -3.97 5.02 5.09
CA ASN A 187 -4.78 3.80 4.99
C ASN A 187 -3.94 2.53 4.87
N TYR A 188 -4.59 1.41 5.18
CA TYR A 188 -4.13 0.05 4.87
C TYR A 188 -5.10 -0.66 3.95
N LEU A 189 -4.58 -1.45 3.01
CA LEU A 189 -5.39 -2.45 2.33
C LEU A 189 -5.81 -3.53 3.31
N ALA A 190 -7.06 -3.98 3.20
CA ALA A 190 -7.56 -5.10 3.97
C ALA A 190 -8.62 -5.89 3.20
N ILE A 191 -8.68 -7.18 3.47
CA ILE A 191 -9.65 -8.12 2.90
C ILE A 191 -10.73 -8.39 3.93
N PRO A 192 -12.03 -8.15 3.62
CA PRO A 192 -13.11 -8.55 4.51
C PRO A 192 -13.24 -10.08 4.53
N MET A 193 -13.11 -10.69 5.72
CA MET A 193 -13.14 -12.13 5.95
C MET A 193 -14.14 -12.46 7.07
N GLU A 194 -14.86 -13.60 6.94
CA GLU A 194 -15.66 -14.12 8.06
C GLU A 194 -14.77 -14.57 9.23
N ARG A 195 -13.61 -15.12 8.90
CA ARG A 195 -12.59 -15.57 9.86
C ARG A 195 -11.20 -15.47 9.23
N SER A 196 -10.23 -15.09 10.04
CA SER A 196 -8.81 -15.16 9.71
C SER A 196 -8.00 -15.59 10.92
N ASP A 197 -6.88 -16.27 10.71
CA ASP A 197 -5.89 -16.58 11.73
C ASP A 197 -4.66 -15.63 11.66
N ASP A 198 -4.69 -14.66 10.74
CA ASP A 198 -3.66 -13.67 10.46
C ASP A 198 -3.92 -12.34 11.18
N TRP A 199 -3.10 -11.31 10.90
CA TRP A 199 -3.28 -9.96 11.41
C TRP A 199 -4.58 -9.35 10.88
N CYS A 200 -5.41 -8.83 11.79
CA CYS A 200 -6.74 -8.29 11.48
C CYS A 200 -6.96 -6.93 12.14
N PHE A 201 -7.79 -6.12 11.50
CA PHE A 201 -8.25 -4.84 12.02
C PHE A 201 -9.67 -4.95 12.58
N ASP A 202 -9.88 -4.36 13.75
CA ASP A 202 -11.18 -3.91 14.21
C ASP A 202 -11.36 -2.45 13.73
N VAL A 203 -12.50 -2.15 13.10
CA VAL A 203 -12.72 -0.91 12.35
C VAL A 203 -14.01 -0.26 12.82
N ASP A 204 -14.00 1.06 13.02
CA ASP A 204 -15.18 1.83 13.38
C ASP A 204 -16.14 2.00 12.18
N LYS A 205 -17.32 2.65 12.46
CA LYS A 205 -18.35 2.92 11.44
C LYS A 205 -17.90 3.88 10.34
N LYS A 206 -16.79 4.59 10.53
CA LYS A 206 -16.22 5.53 9.55
C LYS A 206 -15.09 4.90 8.72
N GLY A 207 -14.75 3.64 9.00
CA GLY A 207 -13.65 2.94 8.34
C GLY A 207 -12.28 3.20 8.97
N VAL A 208 -12.22 3.77 10.18
CA VAL A 208 -10.97 4.01 10.92
C VAL A 208 -10.60 2.76 11.71
N ILE A 209 -9.33 2.37 11.65
CA ILE A 209 -8.77 1.25 12.41
C ILE A 209 -8.69 1.63 13.88
N GLU A 210 -9.42 0.92 14.74
CA GLU A 210 -9.40 1.12 16.19
C GLU A 210 -8.37 0.22 16.89
N ARG A 211 -8.14 -0.96 16.33
CA ARG A 211 -7.23 -1.94 16.91
C ARG A 211 -6.72 -2.93 15.86
N VAL A 212 -5.48 -3.38 16.06
CA VAL A 212 -4.90 -4.53 15.35
C VAL A 212 -4.81 -5.73 16.30
N ARG A 213 -5.08 -6.93 15.80
CA ARG A 213 -4.97 -8.19 16.54
C ARG A 213 -4.64 -9.36 15.62
N VAL A 214 -4.11 -10.44 16.19
CA VAL A 214 -3.89 -11.69 15.47
C VAL A 214 -5.12 -12.58 15.61
N GLY A 215 -5.64 -13.03 14.49
CA GLY A 215 -6.82 -13.86 14.38
C GLY A 215 -8.15 -13.15 14.70
N GLY A 216 -9.23 -13.74 14.27
CA GLY A 216 -10.59 -13.28 14.55
C GLY A 216 -11.66 -14.00 13.75
N ASP A 217 -12.90 -13.92 14.24
CA ASP A 217 -14.10 -14.43 13.60
C ASP A 217 -15.26 -13.44 13.72
N GLY A 218 -16.38 -13.73 13.04
CA GLY A 218 -17.57 -12.88 13.06
C GLY A 218 -17.45 -11.63 12.20
N GLY A 219 -16.66 -11.67 11.13
CA GLY A 219 -16.40 -10.55 10.22
C GLY A 219 -15.21 -9.71 10.68
N VAL A 220 -14.08 -9.88 10.05
CA VAL A 220 -12.81 -9.20 10.33
C VAL A 220 -12.22 -8.60 9.06
N TRP A 221 -11.34 -7.62 9.20
CA TRP A 221 -10.57 -7.06 8.11
C TRP A 221 -9.14 -7.60 8.18
N GLN A 222 -8.82 -8.62 7.36
CA GLN A 222 -7.45 -9.16 7.31
C GLN A 222 -6.53 -8.12 6.69
N MET A 223 -5.45 -7.80 7.39
CA MET A 223 -4.43 -6.84 6.95
C MET A 223 -3.72 -7.34 5.68
N VAL A 224 -3.46 -6.42 4.78
CA VAL A 224 -2.58 -6.62 3.62
C VAL A 224 -1.42 -5.64 3.73
N GLY A 225 -0.20 -6.10 3.51
CA GLY A 225 1.04 -5.33 3.70
C GLY A 225 1.25 -4.18 2.68
N ILE A 226 0.19 -3.42 2.36
CA ILE A 226 0.24 -2.19 1.57
C ILE A 226 -0.49 -1.09 2.32
N SER A 227 0.23 -0.05 2.68
CA SER A 227 -0.31 1.14 3.33
C SER A 227 0.09 2.42 2.62
N TYR A 228 -0.70 3.47 2.78
CA TYR A 228 -0.36 4.83 2.36
C TYR A 228 -0.35 5.77 3.56
N TRP A 229 0.60 6.70 3.57
CA TRP A 229 0.78 7.70 4.62
C TRP A 229 0.72 9.11 4.04
N THR A 230 -0.20 9.93 4.56
CA THR A 230 -0.28 11.34 4.17
C THR A 230 1.04 12.07 4.45
N PRO A 231 1.31 13.24 3.85
CA PRO A 231 2.51 14.02 4.17
C PRO A 231 2.64 14.31 5.67
N GLU A 232 1.54 14.62 6.36
CA GLU A 232 1.51 14.92 7.80
C GLU A 232 1.83 13.68 8.63
N ASP A 233 1.17 12.56 8.36
CA ASP A 233 1.36 11.31 9.10
C ASP A 233 2.73 10.71 8.80
N GLY A 234 3.18 10.73 7.54
CA GLY A 234 4.52 10.31 7.16
C GLY A 234 5.61 11.13 7.83
N HIS A 235 5.39 12.43 8.05
CA HIS A 235 6.31 13.27 8.84
C HIS A 235 6.32 12.86 10.31
N ARG A 236 5.15 12.60 10.89
CA ARG A 236 5.00 12.18 12.31
C ARG A 236 5.62 10.82 12.56
N LEU A 237 5.50 9.88 11.60
CA LEU A 237 6.10 8.54 11.68
C LEU A 237 7.61 8.58 11.90
N VAL A 238 8.34 9.58 11.42
CA VAL A 238 9.80 9.71 11.65
C VAL A 238 10.12 9.65 13.14
N GLY A 239 9.51 10.53 13.92
CA GLY A 239 9.76 10.59 15.37
C GLY A 239 9.20 9.39 16.14
N ASP A 240 8.04 8.87 15.71
CA ASP A 240 7.41 7.72 16.38
C ASP A 240 8.19 6.42 16.13
N ILE A 241 8.76 6.21 14.94
CA ILE A 241 9.67 5.09 14.65
C ILE A 241 10.96 5.22 15.47
N GLU A 242 11.60 6.40 15.47
CA GLU A 242 12.83 6.65 16.23
C GLU A 242 12.64 6.39 17.73
N LYS A 243 11.52 6.84 18.28
CA LYS A 243 11.16 6.64 19.68
C LYS A 243 10.88 5.15 19.96
N THR A 244 10.13 4.47 19.11
CA THR A 244 9.70 3.09 19.32
C THR A 244 10.88 2.11 19.23
N ILE A 245 11.77 2.27 18.24
CA ILE A 245 12.94 1.39 18.09
C ILE A 245 13.94 1.55 19.24
N ALA A 246 13.98 2.72 19.88
CA ALA A 246 14.84 3.00 21.04
C ALA A 246 14.29 2.46 22.36
N MET A 247 13.03 2.00 22.43
CA MET A 247 12.45 1.40 23.63
C MET A 247 13.04 -0.01 23.88
N PRO A 248 12.99 -0.52 25.13
CA PRO A 248 13.29 -1.92 25.40
C PRO A 248 12.44 -2.85 24.53
N GLY A 249 13.07 -3.80 23.82
CA GLY A 249 12.39 -4.67 22.84
C GLY A 249 11.93 -3.94 21.57
N GLY A 250 12.41 -2.74 21.30
CA GLY A 250 11.97 -1.95 20.15
C GLY A 250 12.46 -2.50 18.82
N LYS A 251 13.63 -3.15 18.81
CA LYS A 251 14.21 -3.76 17.59
C LYS A 251 13.44 -5.02 17.12
N GLU A 252 12.77 -5.73 18.01
CA GLU A 252 12.02 -6.95 17.73
C GLU A 252 10.61 -6.68 17.20
N ARG A 253 10.17 -5.42 17.19
CA ARG A 253 8.81 -5.02 16.80
C ARG A 253 8.65 -4.96 15.29
N TYR A 254 7.40 -5.21 14.86
CA TYR A 254 6.98 -4.91 13.52
C TYR A 254 6.74 -3.40 13.37
N TRP A 255 7.04 -2.85 12.20
CA TRP A 255 6.87 -1.42 11.97
C TRP A 255 5.40 -0.98 12.03
N ASP A 256 4.47 -1.86 11.62
CA ASP A 256 3.03 -1.63 11.64
C ASP A 256 2.50 -1.36 13.05
N GLU A 257 3.14 -1.97 14.06
CA GLU A 257 2.80 -1.75 15.46
C GLU A 257 3.08 -0.31 15.91
N VAL A 258 3.96 0.43 15.23
CA VAL A 258 4.25 1.83 15.57
C VAL A 258 2.99 2.68 15.44
N PRO A 259 2.38 2.85 14.24
CA PRO A 259 1.18 3.65 14.07
C PRO A 259 -0.11 2.99 14.55
N LEU A 260 -0.16 1.65 14.62
CA LEU A 260 -1.40 0.92 14.89
C LEU A 260 -1.54 0.45 16.35
N THR A 261 -0.46 0.51 17.13
CA THR A 261 -0.47 0.03 18.52
C THR A 261 0.22 1.03 19.47
N TYR A 262 1.53 1.27 19.29
CA TYR A 262 2.31 2.06 20.25
C TYR A 262 2.01 3.55 20.20
N CYS A 263 1.70 4.08 19.02
CA CYS A 263 1.37 5.47 18.77
C CYS A 263 0.00 5.64 18.10
N ALA A 264 -0.92 4.67 18.27
CA ALA A 264 -2.22 4.65 17.58
C ALA A 264 -3.03 5.95 17.75
N GLY A 265 -2.96 6.59 18.91
CA GLY A 265 -3.64 7.88 19.16
C GLY A 265 -3.10 9.07 18.36
N HIS A 266 -2.03 8.90 17.57
CA HIS A 266 -1.48 9.95 16.71
C HIS A 266 -2.06 9.93 15.29
N TYR A 267 -2.79 8.86 14.89
CA TYR A 267 -3.17 8.59 13.50
C TYR A 267 -4.64 8.20 13.38
N ASP A 268 -5.30 8.72 12.34
CA ASP A 268 -6.59 8.24 11.86
C ASP A 268 -6.35 7.42 10.59
N VAL A 269 -6.03 6.14 10.76
CA VAL A 269 -5.72 5.23 9.64
C VAL A 269 -6.99 4.54 9.18
N HIS A 270 -7.31 4.64 7.89
CA HIS A 270 -8.51 4.07 7.31
C HIS A 270 -8.24 2.70 6.68
N VAL A 271 -9.23 1.81 6.70
CA VAL A 271 -9.22 0.60 5.87
C VAL A 271 -9.61 0.95 4.45
N ARG A 272 -8.86 0.40 3.49
CA ARG A 272 -9.21 0.38 2.07
C ARG A 272 -9.40 -1.06 1.63
N GLU A 273 -10.62 -1.38 1.22
CA GLU A 273 -11.03 -2.73 0.87
C GLU A 273 -10.35 -3.23 -0.41
N CYS A 274 -9.88 -4.48 -0.38
CA CYS A 274 -9.50 -5.27 -1.55
C CYS A 274 -10.06 -6.70 -1.42
N ARG A 275 -9.93 -7.49 -2.48
CA ARG A 275 -10.41 -8.86 -2.52
C ARG A 275 -9.26 -9.84 -2.45
N GLN A 276 -9.55 -11.06 -2.04
CA GLN A 276 -8.54 -12.11 -1.95
C GLN A 276 -7.93 -12.48 -3.33
N GLU A 277 -8.69 -12.34 -4.40
CA GLU A 277 -8.19 -12.56 -5.77
C GLU A 277 -7.32 -11.43 -6.31
N ASP A 278 -7.39 -10.23 -5.71
CA ASP A 278 -6.62 -9.05 -6.13
C ASP A 278 -5.14 -9.13 -5.75
N ILE A 279 -4.84 -9.82 -4.65
CA ILE A 279 -3.50 -9.87 -4.06
C ILE A 279 -3.32 -11.13 -3.22
N VAL A 280 -2.15 -11.75 -3.32
CA VAL A 280 -1.79 -12.95 -2.57
C VAL A 280 -0.44 -12.76 -1.90
N GLU A 281 -0.36 -12.98 -0.59
CA GLU A 281 0.90 -13.07 0.13
C GLU A 281 1.53 -14.45 -0.09
N ILE A 282 2.80 -14.46 -0.44
CA ILE A 282 3.59 -15.71 -0.60
C ILE A 282 4.46 -15.86 0.64
N ASP A 283 3.94 -16.50 1.66
CA ASP A 283 4.59 -16.55 2.95
C ASP A 283 5.47 -17.78 3.15
N THR A 284 5.07 -18.90 2.57
CA THR A 284 5.75 -20.19 2.70
C THR A 284 6.10 -20.82 1.35
N PHE A 285 7.03 -21.78 1.38
CA PHE A 285 7.34 -22.58 0.19
C PHE A 285 6.10 -23.34 -0.35
N LYS A 286 5.16 -23.73 0.53
CA LYS A 286 3.89 -24.35 0.12
C LYS A 286 3.00 -23.39 -0.68
N ASP A 287 3.00 -22.11 -0.35
CA ASP A 287 2.23 -21.11 -1.10
C ASP A 287 2.81 -20.94 -2.50
N LEU A 288 4.14 -20.91 -2.62
CA LEU A 288 4.84 -20.89 -3.89
C LEU A 288 4.50 -22.12 -4.76
N GLN A 289 4.50 -23.33 -4.15
CA GLN A 289 4.10 -24.57 -4.84
C GLN A 289 2.64 -24.57 -5.33
N ARG A 290 1.73 -23.95 -4.58
CA ARG A 290 0.32 -23.82 -4.99
C ARG A 290 0.16 -22.87 -6.18
N LEU A 291 0.98 -21.82 -6.24
CA LEU A 291 0.90 -20.78 -7.26
C LEU A 291 1.63 -21.16 -8.55
N ASP A 292 2.71 -21.95 -8.45
CA ASP A 292 3.53 -22.33 -9.59
C ASP A 292 4.00 -23.78 -9.49
N SER A 293 3.53 -24.61 -10.42
CA SER A 293 3.86 -26.03 -10.49
C SER A 293 5.34 -26.32 -10.75
N ALA A 294 6.12 -25.35 -11.21
CA ALA A 294 7.57 -25.49 -11.36
C ALA A 294 8.28 -25.76 -10.02
N TYR A 295 7.64 -25.45 -8.89
CA TYR A 295 8.14 -25.71 -7.54
C TYR A 295 7.53 -26.97 -6.89
N ALA A 296 6.60 -27.63 -7.57
CA ALA A 296 5.96 -28.87 -7.09
C ALA A 296 6.76 -30.11 -7.50
N GLY A 297 8.08 -30.13 -7.22
CA GLY A 297 9.02 -31.16 -7.61
C GLY A 297 8.67 -32.58 -7.18
#